data_68dcd54293492a93877d8fa2e6b7c3d4
#
_entry.id   68dcd54293492a93877d8fa2e6b7c3d4
#
_cell.length_a   1.000
_cell.length_b   1.000
_cell.length_c   1.000
_cell.angle_alpha   90.00
_cell.angle_beta   90.00
_cell.angle_gamma   90.00
#
_symmetry.space_group_name_H-M   'P 1'
#
loop_
_entity.id
_entity.type
_entity.pdbx_description
1 polymer ?
#
loop_
_entity_poly.entity_id
_entity_poly.type
_entity_poly.pdbx_seq_one_letter_code
_entity_poly.pdbx_strand_id
1 'polypeptide(L)'
;MIKELKEPELTEAGGKTRLYVTADLGEGVAVTLDEGQTHYLLHVLRAEAGNLVSLFNGRDGEWLAEITAAAKRGVTVTCRQQLEAQRGTPDIWLAFAPVKKTPSDYLVQKAAELGVSVLQPVFTRRTIVGRINEERMVANAVEAAEQSARLTVPEVRSGISFDKLLATWPQDRRLLFCDEGGDAKAMSQAARESRGGPCAILTGPEGGFDRAEREALRVLPFVVPVTLGPRILRADTAALAALAIWQAVAGDWS
;
A
#
# COMPACT_ATOMS: atom_id res chain seq x y z
N MET A 1 -39.52 3.86 12.62
CA MET A 1 -39.30 4.65 11.38
C MET A 1 -37.84 5.07 11.41
N ILE A 2 -36.99 4.25 10.82
CA ILE A 2 -35.53 4.51 10.75
C ILE A 2 -35.41 5.71 9.81
N LYS A 3 -34.93 6.85 10.35
CA LYS A 3 -34.59 8.00 9.55
C LYS A 3 -33.48 7.54 8.60
N GLU A 4 -33.73 7.49 7.29
CA GLU A 4 -32.67 7.24 6.31
C GLU A 4 -31.51 8.17 6.66
N LEU A 5 -30.36 7.59 6.98
CA LEU A 5 -29.13 8.35 7.18
C LEU A 5 -28.85 9.06 5.83
N LYS A 6 -28.86 10.38 5.86
CA LYS A 6 -28.45 11.16 4.69
C LYS A 6 -27.06 10.70 4.26
N GLU A 7 -26.82 10.64 2.97
CA GLU A 7 -25.47 10.40 2.44
C GLU A 7 -24.45 11.33 3.11
N PRO A 8 -23.18 10.89 3.30
CA PRO A 8 -22.15 11.72 3.91
C PRO A 8 -22.08 13.09 3.25
N GLU A 9 -22.27 14.15 4.02
CA GLU A 9 -22.22 15.53 3.50
C GLU A 9 -20.79 16.01 3.27
N LEU A 10 -19.78 15.32 3.90
CA LEU A 10 -18.37 15.61 3.69
C LEU A 10 -17.85 14.78 2.52
N THR A 11 -17.66 15.43 1.39
CA THR A 11 -17.00 14.85 0.22
C THR A 11 -15.79 15.67 -0.15
N GLU A 12 -14.68 15.00 -0.39
CA GLU A 12 -13.54 15.60 -1.09
C GLU A 12 -13.83 15.65 -2.60
N ALA A 13 -13.06 16.43 -3.34
CA ALA A 13 -13.15 16.46 -4.79
C ALA A 13 -12.86 15.05 -5.34
N GLY A 14 -13.92 14.28 -5.57
CA GLY A 14 -13.84 12.91 -6.08
C GLY A 14 -14.35 11.80 -5.17
N GLY A 15 -14.89 12.07 -3.95
CA GLY A 15 -15.41 10.99 -3.10
C GLY A 15 -15.83 11.39 -1.69
N LYS A 16 -16.25 10.38 -0.90
CA LYS A 16 -16.57 10.50 0.53
C LYS A 16 -15.28 10.61 1.32
N THR A 17 -15.26 11.47 2.36
CA THR A 17 -14.12 11.56 3.29
C THR A 17 -13.95 10.24 4.05
N ARG A 18 -12.83 9.58 3.85
CA ARG A 18 -12.45 8.33 4.50
C ARG A 18 -11.19 8.57 5.33
N LEU A 19 -11.20 8.04 6.56
CA LEU A 19 -10.08 8.19 7.49
C LEU A 19 -9.66 6.82 8.04
N TYR A 20 -8.36 6.56 8.00
CA TYR A 20 -7.78 5.40 8.67
C TYR A 20 -7.60 5.70 10.15
N VAL A 21 -8.06 4.78 11.01
CA VAL A 21 -7.90 4.87 12.46
C VAL A 21 -7.34 3.57 13.03
N THR A 22 -6.69 3.63 14.17
CA THR A 22 -6.16 2.43 14.86
C THR A 22 -7.11 1.87 15.90
N ALA A 23 -8.14 2.65 16.29
CA ALA A 23 -9.16 2.23 17.24
C ALA A 23 -10.05 1.10 16.67
N ASP A 24 -10.67 0.33 17.56
CA ASP A 24 -11.67 -0.65 17.17
C ASP A 24 -12.94 0.06 16.69
N LEU A 25 -13.59 -0.53 15.68
CA LEU A 25 -14.81 0.00 15.07
C LEU A 25 -15.97 -0.96 15.29
N GLY A 26 -17.15 -0.41 15.55
CA GLY A 26 -18.37 -1.17 15.77
C GLY A 26 -19.52 -0.21 16.01
N GLU A 27 -20.75 -0.71 15.90
CA GLU A 27 -21.95 0.11 16.12
C GLU A 27 -21.94 0.78 17.50
N GLY A 28 -22.12 2.11 17.53
CA GLY A 28 -22.11 2.91 18.75
C GLY A 28 -20.72 3.21 19.33
N VAL A 29 -19.65 2.66 18.77
CA VAL A 29 -18.27 2.93 19.23
C VAL A 29 -17.89 4.37 18.91
N ALA A 30 -17.40 5.09 19.94
CA ALA A 30 -16.89 6.44 19.81
C ALA A 30 -15.36 6.43 19.62
N VAL A 31 -14.88 7.13 18.60
CA VAL A 31 -13.45 7.24 18.26
C VAL A 31 -13.04 8.70 18.37
N THR A 32 -11.98 8.97 19.12
CA THR A 32 -11.33 10.29 19.13
C THR A 32 -10.25 10.30 18.05
N LEU A 33 -10.38 11.25 17.12
CA LEU A 33 -9.44 11.41 16.02
C LEU A 33 -8.13 12.05 16.48
N ASP A 34 -7.05 11.75 15.79
CA ASP A 34 -5.74 12.37 16.05
C ASP A 34 -5.71 13.86 15.70
N GLU A 35 -4.59 14.51 16.00
CA GLU A 35 -4.40 15.96 15.79
C GLU A 35 -4.45 16.35 14.32
N GLY A 36 -3.86 15.53 13.43
CA GLY A 36 -3.84 15.74 11.98
C GLY A 36 -5.24 15.60 11.38
N GLN A 37 -5.94 14.54 11.70
CA GLN A 37 -7.31 14.28 11.28
C GLN A 37 -8.28 15.36 11.82
N THR A 38 -8.12 15.74 13.08
CA THR A 38 -8.88 16.83 13.69
C THR A 38 -8.67 18.13 12.94
N HIS A 39 -7.40 18.51 12.67
CA HIS A 39 -7.07 19.73 11.91
C HIS A 39 -7.67 19.67 10.50
N TYR A 40 -7.55 18.55 9.82
CA TYR A 40 -8.08 18.36 8.47
C TYR A 40 -9.60 18.56 8.42
N LEU A 41 -10.34 17.89 9.31
CA LEU A 41 -11.80 18.03 9.35
C LEU A 41 -12.24 19.45 9.69
N LEU A 42 -11.66 20.08 10.72
CA LEU A 42 -12.13 21.39 11.19
C LEU A 42 -11.68 22.55 10.30
N HIS A 43 -10.44 22.52 9.80
CA HIS A 43 -9.85 23.67 9.13
C HIS A 43 -9.84 23.57 7.60
N VAL A 44 -9.75 22.35 7.05
CA VAL A 44 -9.79 22.14 5.60
C VAL A 44 -11.22 21.90 5.13
N LEU A 45 -11.91 20.93 5.75
CA LEU A 45 -13.27 20.57 5.36
C LEU A 45 -14.36 21.39 6.07
N ARG A 46 -14.00 22.12 7.13
CA ARG A 46 -14.93 22.92 7.95
C ARG A 46 -16.09 22.10 8.51
N ALA A 47 -15.76 20.89 8.93
CA ALA A 47 -16.73 19.94 9.44
C ALA A 47 -17.32 20.40 10.79
N GLU A 48 -18.59 20.09 10.99
CA GLU A 48 -19.35 20.41 12.19
C GLU A 48 -19.95 19.14 12.81
N ALA A 49 -20.43 19.22 14.04
CA ALA A 49 -21.18 18.13 14.65
C ALA A 49 -22.41 17.79 13.79
N GLY A 50 -22.66 16.50 13.61
CA GLY A 50 -23.70 15.97 12.72
C GLY A 50 -23.22 15.63 11.32
N ASN A 51 -22.04 16.09 10.87
CA ASN A 51 -21.47 15.65 9.61
C ASN A 51 -21.00 14.19 9.68
N LEU A 52 -20.94 13.54 8.51
CA LEU A 52 -20.62 12.12 8.38
C LEU A 52 -19.26 11.93 7.71
N VAL A 53 -18.50 10.96 8.20
CA VAL A 53 -17.23 10.49 7.64
C VAL A 53 -17.22 8.97 7.60
N SER A 54 -16.39 8.39 6.76
CA SER A 54 -16.13 6.94 6.78
C SER A 54 -14.85 6.65 7.56
N LEU A 55 -14.86 5.60 8.39
CA LEU A 55 -13.69 5.10 9.12
C LEU A 55 -13.37 3.68 8.70
N PHE A 56 -12.09 3.34 8.62
CA PHE A 56 -11.62 1.97 8.46
C PHE A 56 -10.32 1.74 9.24
N ASN A 57 -10.03 0.48 9.62
CA ASN A 57 -8.88 0.17 10.46
C ASN A 57 -8.12 -1.12 10.04
N GLY A 58 -8.51 -1.75 8.94
CA GLY A 58 -7.90 -2.99 8.46
C GLY A 58 -8.40 -4.27 9.14
N ARG A 59 -9.35 -4.18 10.07
CA ARG A 59 -9.87 -5.32 10.85
C ARG A 59 -11.39 -5.40 10.85
N ASP A 60 -12.05 -4.27 11.00
CA ASP A 60 -13.49 -4.21 11.30
C ASP A 60 -14.33 -3.76 10.10
N GLY A 61 -13.70 -3.63 8.92
CA GLY A 61 -14.35 -3.11 7.71
C GLY A 61 -14.43 -1.59 7.68
N GLU A 62 -15.35 -1.05 6.88
CA GLU A 62 -15.60 0.38 6.76
C GLU A 62 -16.91 0.76 7.46
N TRP A 63 -16.86 1.82 8.25
CA TRP A 63 -17.96 2.29 9.06
C TRP A 63 -18.31 3.74 8.76
N LEU A 64 -19.57 4.01 8.52
CA LEU A 64 -20.12 5.36 8.55
C LEU A 64 -20.13 5.85 10.00
N ALA A 65 -19.52 7.02 10.24
CA ALA A 65 -19.44 7.62 11.56
C ALA A 65 -19.92 9.07 11.53
N GLU A 66 -20.64 9.47 12.56
CA GLU A 66 -21.12 10.84 12.76
C GLU A 66 -20.19 11.61 13.69
N ILE A 67 -19.86 12.85 13.35
CA ILE A 67 -19.12 13.75 14.23
C ILE A 67 -20.05 14.13 15.39
N THR A 68 -19.79 13.58 16.58
CA THR A 68 -20.60 13.82 17.77
C THR A 68 -20.05 14.95 18.63
N ALA A 69 -18.77 15.27 18.52
CA ALA A 69 -18.15 16.44 19.15
C ALA A 69 -17.07 17.04 18.24
N ALA A 70 -17.15 18.33 18.02
CA ALA A 70 -16.18 19.09 17.22
C ALA A 70 -15.59 20.23 18.09
N ALA A 71 -14.45 19.98 18.73
CA ALA A 71 -13.74 20.96 19.54
C ALA A 71 -12.32 21.20 19.02
N LYS A 72 -11.75 22.39 19.27
CA LYS A 72 -10.37 22.73 18.84
C LYS A 72 -9.31 21.71 19.29
N ARG A 73 -9.56 20.97 20.37
CA ARG A 73 -8.61 20.01 20.96
C ARG A 73 -8.86 18.56 20.52
N GLY A 74 -9.89 18.30 19.71
CA GLY A 74 -10.20 16.97 19.21
C GLY A 74 -11.58 16.87 18.62
N VAL A 75 -11.70 16.03 17.63
CA VAL A 75 -12.97 15.60 17.04
C VAL A 75 -13.26 14.20 17.52
N THR A 76 -14.49 13.97 18.00
CA THR A 76 -14.99 12.63 18.31
C THR A 76 -16.06 12.27 17.31
N VAL A 77 -15.93 11.07 16.75
CA VAL A 77 -16.90 10.49 15.82
C VAL A 77 -17.49 9.23 16.43
N THR A 78 -18.75 8.93 16.14
CA THR A 78 -19.42 7.70 16.63
C THR A 78 -19.87 6.88 15.44
N CYS A 79 -19.42 5.63 15.37
CA CYS A 79 -19.82 4.68 14.33
C CYS A 79 -21.33 4.42 14.37
N ARG A 80 -21.98 4.52 13.21
CA ARG A 80 -23.44 4.37 13.07
C ARG A 80 -23.85 3.14 12.29
N GLN A 81 -23.13 2.84 11.21
CA GLN A 81 -23.47 1.76 10.29
C GLN A 81 -22.22 1.19 9.66
N GLN A 82 -22.13 -0.12 9.53
CA GLN A 82 -21.11 -0.75 8.72
C GLN A 82 -21.46 -0.58 7.23
N LEU A 83 -20.57 0.05 6.47
CA LEU A 83 -20.72 0.25 5.02
C LEU A 83 -20.19 -0.96 4.25
N GLU A 84 -19.09 -1.52 4.72
CA GLU A 84 -18.45 -2.67 4.09
C GLU A 84 -17.82 -3.58 5.16
N ALA A 85 -18.07 -4.89 5.06
CA ALA A 85 -17.43 -5.87 5.92
C ALA A 85 -15.93 -5.99 5.57
N GLN A 86 -15.10 -6.30 6.58
CA GLN A 86 -13.68 -6.51 6.34
C GLN A 86 -13.46 -7.62 5.32
N ARG A 87 -12.63 -7.34 4.33
CA ARG A 87 -12.15 -8.31 3.33
C ARG A 87 -10.63 -8.37 3.33
N GLY A 88 -10.09 -9.52 3.00
CA GLY A 88 -8.65 -9.71 2.83
C GLY A 88 -8.14 -9.01 1.57
N THR A 89 -6.84 -8.73 1.56
CA THR A 89 -6.11 -8.31 0.37
C THR A 89 -5.19 -9.44 -0.09
N PRO A 90 -4.87 -9.54 -1.39
CA PRO A 90 -3.88 -10.49 -1.87
C PRO A 90 -2.54 -10.34 -1.16
N ASP A 91 -1.88 -11.46 -0.87
CA ASP A 91 -0.56 -11.45 -0.22
C ASP A 91 0.55 -11.20 -1.24
N ILE A 92 0.66 -9.96 -1.69
CA ILE A 92 1.71 -9.48 -2.59
C ILE A 92 2.58 -8.42 -1.91
N TRP A 93 3.89 -8.65 -1.82
CA TRP A 93 4.86 -7.70 -1.32
C TRP A 93 5.55 -6.96 -2.47
N LEU A 94 5.91 -5.73 -2.24
CA LEU A 94 6.84 -4.99 -3.10
C LEU A 94 8.15 -4.76 -2.34
N ALA A 95 9.20 -5.48 -2.75
CA ALA A 95 10.58 -5.20 -2.38
C ALA A 95 11.18 -4.28 -3.45
N PHE A 96 11.69 -3.12 -3.07
CA PHE A 96 12.14 -2.12 -4.03
C PHE A 96 13.37 -1.36 -3.55
N ALA A 97 14.26 -1.02 -4.46
CA ALA A 97 15.35 -0.13 -4.14
C ALA A 97 14.83 1.32 -4.06
N PRO A 98 15.05 2.03 -2.95
CA PRO A 98 14.64 3.42 -2.83
C PRO A 98 15.31 4.30 -3.89
N VAL A 99 14.52 5.13 -4.55
CA VAL A 99 14.96 6.16 -5.51
C VAL A 99 14.86 7.55 -4.87
N LYS A 100 15.21 8.60 -5.57
CA LYS A 100 15.12 9.97 -5.02
C LYS A 100 13.70 10.31 -4.58
N LYS A 101 13.57 11.24 -3.62
CA LYS A 101 12.38 11.57 -2.82
C LYS A 101 11.02 11.51 -3.55
N THR A 102 10.82 12.28 -4.61
CA THR A 102 9.51 12.36 -5.30
C THR A 102 9.08 11.05 -5.96
N PRO A 103 9.93 10.32 -6.72
CA PRO A 103 9.56 9.02 -7.25
C PRO A 103 9.28 7.96 -6.17
N SER A 104 9.99 8.00 -5.01
CA SER A 104 9.71 7.06 -3.90
C SER A 104 8.35 7.32 -3.25
N ASP A 105 7.99 8.58 -3.02
CA ASP A 105 6.67 8.93 -2.49
C ASP A 105 5.56 8.47 -3.45
N TYR A 106 5.71 8.75 -4.73
CA TYR A 106 4.79 8.32 -5.79
C TYR A 106 4.67 6.78 -5.87
N LEU A 107 5.82 6.08 -5.80
CA LEU A 107 5.84 4.61 -5.82
C LEU A 107 5.05 4.02 -4.65
N VAL A 108 5.24 4.54 -3.43
CA VAL A 108 4.53 4.09 -2.23
C VAL A 108 3.03 4.28 -2.38
N GLN A 109 2.59 5.47 -2.79
CA GLN A 109 1.16 5.78 -3.01
C GLN A 109 0.57 4.82 -4.05
N LYS A 110 1.20 4.70 -5.22
CA LYS A 110 0.65 3.85 -6.30
C LYS A 110 0.74 2.35 -6.00
N ALA A 111 1.76 1.90 -5.29
CA ALA A 111 1.82 0.51 -4.82
C ALA A 111 0.70 0.20 -3.81
N ALA A 112 0.39 1.15 -2.92
CA ALA A 112 -0.75 1.03 -2.02
C ALA A 112 -2.07 0.97 -2.81
N GLU A 113 -2.32 1.87 -3.76
CA GLU A 113 -3.51 1.85 -4.63
C GLU A 113 -3.62 0.53 -5.42
N LEU A 114 -2.49 -0.03 -5.85
CA LEU A 114 -2.43 -1.32 -6.55
C LEU A 114 -2.53 -2.55 -5.63
N GLY A 115 -2.86 -2.37 -4.36
CA GLY A 115 -3.23 -3.48 -3.48
C GLY A 115 -2.05 -4.24 -2.84
N VAL A 116 -0.83 -3.68 -2.81
CA VAL A 116 0.30 -4.33 -2.12
C VAL A 116 0.01 -4.48 -0.62
N SER A 117 0.41 -5.64 -0.04
CA SER A 117 0.24 -5.89 1.40
C SER A 117 1.44 -5.42 2.24
N VAL A 118 2.64 -5.46 1.67
CA VAL A 118 3.90 -5.05 2.33
C VAL A 118 4.78 -4.26 1.38
N LEU A 119 5.34 -3.18 1.89
CA LEU A 119 6.37 -2.36 1.25
C LEU A 119 7.70 -2.61 1.96
N GLN A 120 8.66 -3.23 1.27
CA GLN A 120 9.99 -3.55 1.80
C GLN A 120 11.08 -2.79 1.04
N PRO A 121 11.58 -1.66 1.57
CA PRO A 121 12.73 -0.96 0.99
C PRO A 121 14.00 -1.80 1.13
N VAL A 122 14.79 -1.86 0.04
CA VAL A 122 16.01 -2.68 -0.04
C VAL A 122 17.18 -1.85 -0.57
N PHE A 123 18.24 -1.74 0.21
CA PHE A 123 19.47 -1.06 -0.22
C PHE A 123 20.37 -2.03 -0.98
N THR A 124 20.44 -1.83 -2.29
CA THR A 124 21.34 -2.56 -3.20
C THR A 124 22.65 -1.79 -3.38
N ARG A 125 23.65 -2.40 -4.01
CA ARG A 125 24.96 -1.75 -4.26
C ARG A 125 24.86 -0.47 -5.09
N ARG A 126 23.86 -0.37 -5.98
CA ARG A 126 23.64 0.78 -6.83
C ARG A 126 22.54 1.71 -6.36
N THR A 127 22.01 1.50 -5.16
CA THR A 127 21.08 2.42 -4.53
C THR A 127 21.81 3.70 -4.11
N ILE A 128 21.40 4.83 -4.66
CA ILE A 128 22.03 6.15 -4.38
C ILE A 128 21.52 6.73 -3.04
N VAL A 129 20.30 6.39 -2.66
CA VAL A 129 19.64 6.89 -1.45
C VAL A 129 20.20 6.16 -0.24
N GLY A 130 20.84 6.88 0.69
CA GLY A 130 21.46 6.28 1.88
C GLY A 130 20.50 6.00 3.03
N ARG A 131 19.35 6.65 3.04
CA ARG A 131 18.29 6.45 4.07
C ARG A 131 16.92 6.81 3.52
N ILE A 132 15.89 6.25 4.11
CA ILE A 132 14.48 6.54 3.83
C ILE A 132 13.84 7.26 5.03
N ASN A 133 12.75 7.97 4.78
CA ASN A 133 11.87 8.47 5.82
C ASN A 133 10.66 7.54 5.93
N GLU A 134 10.73 6.61 6.89
CA GLU A 134 9.70 5.58 7.09
C GLU A 134 8.36 6.20 7.50
N GLU A 135 8.35 7.22 8.37
CA GLU A 135 7.12 7.92 8.78
C GLU A 135 6.39 8.54 7.58
N ARG A 136 7.15 9.15 6.66
CA ARG A 136 6.59 9.70 5.44
C ARG A 136 6.05 8.62 4.51
N MET A 137 6.70 7.46 4.43
CA MET A 137 6.20 6.34 3.65
C MET A 137 4.89 5.79 4.22
N VAL A 138 4.80 5.67 5.55
CA VAL A 138 3.55 5.27 6.23
C VAL A 138 2.45 6.29 5.95
N ALA A 139 2.72 7.58 6.09
CA ALA A 139 1.73 8.64 5.81
C ALA A 139 1.22 8.57 4.36
N ASN A 140 2.13 8.41 3.37
CA ASN A 140 1.75 8.25 1.96
C ASN A 140 0.92 6.98 1.70
N ALA A 141 1.22 5.89 2.41
CA ALA A 141 0.47 4.64 2.29
C ALA A 141 -0.94 4.75 2.89
N VAL A 142 -1.09 5.46 4.02
CA VAL A 142 -2.38 5.78 4.65
C VAL A 142 -3.22 6.65 3.71
N GLU A 143 -2.68 7.78 3.24
CA GLU A 143 -3.36 8.68 2.31
C GLU A 143 -3.85 7.94 1.05
N ALA A 144 -2.99 7.10 0.46
CA ALA A 144 -3.36 6.30 -0.69
C ALA A 144 -4.48 5.29 -0.40
N ALA A 145 -4.48 4.67 0.79
CA ALA A 145 -5.55 3.75 1.21
C ALA A 145 -6.88 4.48 1.43
N GLU A 146 -6.84 5.69 2.01
CA GLU A 146 -8.01 6.55 2.17
C GLU A 146 -8.66 6.91 0.84
N GLN A 147 -7.85 7.22 -0.19
CA GLN A 147 -8.30 7.64 -1.51
C GLN A 147 -8.72 6.48 -2.44
N SER A 148 -8.24 5.27 -2.22
CA SER A 148 -8.42 4.12 -3.13
C SER A 148 -9.48 3.11 -2.69
N ALA A 149 -10.31 3.44 -1.73
CA ALA A 149 -11.33 2.55 -1.15
C ALA A 149 -10.77 1.22 -0.59
N ARG A 150 -9.48 1.19 -0.21
CA ARG A 150 -8.91 0.05 0.51
C ARG A 150 -9.42 0.00 1.95
N LEU A 151 -9.62 -1.21 2.46
CA LEU A 151 -9.94 -1.44 3.87
C LEU A 151 -8.68 -1.69 4.73
N THR A 152 -7.51 -1.78 4.09
CA THR A 152 -6.22 -2.06 4.75
C THR A 152 -5.16 -1.05 4.31
N VAL A 153 -4.24 -0.70 5.20
CA VAL A 153 -3.02 0.03 4.87
C VAL A 153 -1.89 -1.00 4.72
N PRO A 154 -1.04 -0.94 3.68
CA PRO A 154 0.09 -1.84 3.58
C PRO A 154 1.09 -1.65 4.73
N GLU A 155 1.68 -2.74 5.20
CA GLU A 155 2.79 -2.69 6.14
C GLU A 155 4.00 -2.02 5.48
N VAL A 156 4.52 -0.95 6.07
CA VAL A 156 5.78 -0.33 5.67
C VAL A 156 6.88 -0.83 6.57
N ARG A 157 7.83 -1.58 6.03
CA ARG A 157 8.95 -2.13 6.79
C ARG A 157 10.15 -1.20 6.76
N SER A 158 10.99 -1.31 7.78
CA SER A 158 12.29 -0.64 7.80
C SER A 158 13.17 -1.10 6.64
N GLY A 159 13.94 -0.16 6.10
CA GLY A 159 14.88 -0.46 5.02
C GLY A 159 15.97 -1.44 5.45
N ILE A 160 16.24 -2.44 4.62
CA ILE A 160 17.27 -3.46 4.87
C ILE A 160 18.27 -3.55 3.73
N SER A 161 19.46 -4.10 4.00
CA SER A 161 20.43 -4.39 2.95
C SER A 161 19.96 -5.57 2.08
N PHE A 162 20.46 -5.62 0.86
CA PHE A 162 20.23 -6.72 -0.07
C PHE A 162 20.61 -8.08 0.53
N ASP A 163 21.78 -8.17 1.17
CA ASP A 163 22.24 -9.41 1.80
C ASP A 163 21.31 -9.85 2.94
N LYS A 164 20.82 -8.90 3.75
CA LYS A 164 19.86 -9.19 4.81
C LYS A 164 18.51 -9.65 4.23
N LEU A 165 18.05 -9.04 3.14
CA LEU A 165 16.84 -9.50 2.46
C LEU A 165 16.92 -10.98 2.10
N LEU A 166 18.02 -11.40 1.44
CA LEU A 166 18.20 -12.79 1.03
C LEU A 166 18.34 -13.75 2.20
N ALA A 167 19.08 -13.34 3.26
CA ALA A 167 19.29 -14.15 4.45
C ALA A 167 18.02 -14.40 5.28
N THR A 168 17.06 -13.47 5.24
CA THR A 168 15.82 -13.54 6.03
C THR A 168 14.58 -13.83 5.20
N TRP A 169 14.74 -14.16 3.91
CA TRP A 169 13.60 -14.36 3.01
C TRP A 169 12.76 -15.59 3.39
N PRO A 170 11.42 -15.46 3.46
CA PRO A 170 10.54 -16.60 3.66
C PRO A 170 10.64 -17.59 2.49
N GLN A 171 11.01 -18.85 2.76
CA GLN A 171 11.31 -19.84 1.72
C GLN A 171 10.06 -20.25 0.89
N ASP A 172 8.88 -20.08 1.45
CA ASP A 172 7.59 -20.35 0.83
C ASP A 172 7.06 -19.19 -0.04
N ARG A 173 7.68 -18.00 0.05
CA ARG A 173 7.29 -16.81 -0.71
C ARG A 173 8.10 -16.71 -2.01
N ARG A 174 7.42 -16.77 -3.15
CA ARG A 174 8.05 -16.52 -4.45
C ARG A 174 8.50 -15.06 -4.58
N LEU A 175 9.69 -14.87 -5.14
CA LEU A 175 10.25 -13.56 -5.44
C LEU A 175 10.35 -13.39 -6.97
N LEU A 176 9.43 -12.61 -7.54
CA LEU A 176 9.46 -12.22 -8.95
C LEU A 176 10.48 -11.09 -9.12
N PHE A 177 11.65 -11.45 -9.56
CA PHE A 177 12.77 -10.53 -9.74
C PHE A 177 12.72 -9.87 -11.12
N CYS A 178 12.42 -8.56 -11.17
CA CYS A 178 12.43 -7.78 -12.41
C CYS A 178 13.86 -7.66 -12.93
N ASP A 179 14.20 -8.51 -13.88
CA ASP A 179 15.52 -8.62 -14.48
C ASP A 179 15.50 -8.23 -15.96
N GLU A 180 16.44 -7.37 -16.34
CA GLU A 180 16.62 -6.93 -17.74
C GLU A 180 17.33 -7.98 -18.61
N GLY A 181 17.73 -9.13 -18.03
CA GLY A 181 18.44 -10.21 -18.74
C GLY A 181 17.53 -10.99 -19.68
N GLY A 182 18.05 -11.32 -20.87
CA GLY A 182 17.28 -11.84 -22.01
C GLY A 182 16.65 -13.23 -21.88
N ASP A 183 16.87 -13.97 -20.78
CA ASP A 183 16.34 -15.31 -20.51
C ASP A 183 15.27 -15.33 -19.40
N ALA A 184 14.75 -14.17 -19.03
CA ALA A 184 13.70 -14.03 -18.01
C ALA A 184 12.30 -14.39 -18.55
N LYS A 185 11.46 -15.02 -17.73
CA LYS A 185 10.06 -15.30 -18.08
C LYS A 185 9.25 -14.03 -18.24
N ALA A 186 8.23 -14.05 -19.09
CA ALA A 186 7.24 -12.96 -19.10
C ALA A 186 6.59 -12.82 -17.71
N MET A 187 6.45 -11.59 -17.20
CA MET A 187 5.84 -11.30 -15.90
C MET A 187 4.45 -11.92 -15.77
N SER A 188 3.62 -11.88 -16.82
CA SER A 188 2.28 -12.47 -16.83
C SER A 188 2.27 -14.00 -16.69
N GLN A 189 3.29 -14.67 -17.22
CA GLN A 189 3.43 -16.12 -17.05
C GLN A 189 3.84 -16.46 -15.61
N ALA A 190 4.85 -15.78 -15.07
CA ALA A 190 5.30 -15.98 -13.70
C ALA A 190 4.21 -15.67 -12.67
N ALA A 191 3.41 -14.61 -12.89
CA ALA A 191 2.26 -14.27 -12.06
C ALA A 191 1.22 -15.42 -12.06
N ARG A 192 0.90 -15.98 -13.23
CA ARG A 192 -0.04 -17.12 -13.33
C ARG A 192 0.45 -18.34 -12.55
N GLU A 193 1.74 -18.63 -12.62
CA GLU A 193 2.37 -19.75 -11.89
C GLU A 193 2.45 -19.52 -10.37
N SER A 194 2.29 -18.28 -9.90
CA SER A 194 2.31 -17.90 -8.48
C SER A 194 0.92 -17.69 -7.86
N ARG A 195 -0.14 -17.93 -8.64
CA ARG A 195 -1.52 -17.73 -8.18
C ARG A 195 -1.84 -18.57 -6.94
N GLY A 196 -2.45 -17.92 -5.93
CA GLY A 196 -2.89 -18.58 -4.69
C GLY A 196 -1.79 -18.81 -3.65
N GLY A 197 -0.56 -18.41 -3.91
CA GLY A 197 0.55 -18.48 -2.95
C GLY A 197 1.14 -17.12 -2.58
N PRO A 198 1.92 -17.07 -1.48
CA PRO A 198 2.64 -15.86 -1.08
C PRO A 198 3.60 -15.43 -2.18
N CYS A 199 3.55 -14.16 -2.57
CA CYS A 199 4.36 -13.64 -3.67
C CYS A 199 4.98 -12.29 -3.29
N ALA A 200 6.08 -11.96 -3.94
CA ALA A 200 6.70 -10.64 -3.87
C ALA A 200 7.29 -10.26 -5.22
N ILE A 201 7.36 -8.97 -5.47
CA ILE A 201 8.04 -8.39 -6.62
C ILE A 201 9.29 -7.67 -6.12
N LEU A 202 10.42 -7.86 -6.78
CA LEU A 202 11.67 -7.15 -6.50
C LEU A 202 12.05 -6.28 -7.69
N THR A 203 12.18 -4.97 -7.45
CA THR A 203 12.63 -3.98 -8.42
C THR A 203 13.92 -3.29 -7.97
N GLY A 204 14.83 -3.07 -8.89
CA GLY A 204 16.11 -2.41 -8.65
C GLY A 204 16.04 -0.88 -8.70
N PRO A 205 17.16 -0.20 -8.39
CA PRO A 205 17.31 1.24 -8.56
C PRO A 205 17.47 1.60 -10.04
N GLU A 206 17.57 2.91 -10.36
CA GLU A 206 17.77 3.41 -11.72
C GLU A 206 19.02 2.84 -12.40
N GLY A 207 20.05 2.50 -11.62
CA GLY A 207 21.29 1.86 -12.12
C GLY A 207 21.19 0.34 -12.29
N GLY A 208 20.02 -0.26 -12.03
CA GLY A 208 19.82 -1.71 -12.03
C GLY A 208 20.56 -2.42 -10.90
N PHE A 209 20.53 -3.75 -10.91
CA PHE A 209 21.29 -4.56 -9.96
C PHE A 209 22.74 -4.72 -10.40
N ASP A 210 23.65 -4.83 -9.43
CA ASP A 210 25.02 -5.24 -9.69
C ASP A 210 25.08 -6.68 -10.22
N ARG A 211 26.15 -7.00 -10.96
CA ARG A 211 26.29 -8.35 -11.53
C ARG A 211 26.28 -9.44 -10.46
N ALA A 212 26.98 -9.24 -9.35
CA ALA A 212 27.03 -10.23 -8.28
C ALA A 212 25.68 -10.37 -7.57
N GLU A 213 24.92 -9.29 -7.41
CA GLU A 213 23.55 -9.34 -6.87
C GLU A 213 22.61 -10.13 -7.78
N ARG A 214 22.70 -9.92 -9.10
CA ARG A 214 21.91 -10.69 -10.09
C ARG A 214 22.25 -12.17 -10.08
N GLU A 215 23.54 -12.51 -10.05
CA GLU A 215 24.01 -13.90 -9.98
C GLU A 215 23.53 -14.56 -8.66
N ALA A 216 23.61 -13.85 -7.53
CA ALA A 216 23.12 -14.34 -6.23
C ALA A 216 21.60 -14.60 -6.25
N LEU A 217 20.79 -13.72 -6.86
CA LEU A 217 19.35 -13.92 -7.00
C LEU A 217 19.02 -15.13 -7.86
N ARG A 218 19.66 -15.30 -8.99
CA ARG A 218 19.33 -16.31 -9.99
C ARG A 218 19.56 -17.76 -9.54
N VAL A 219 20.38 -17.98 -8.52
CA VAL A 219 20.66 -19.31 -7.98
C VAL A 219 19.69 -19.74 -6.87
N LEU A 220 18.84 -18.82 -6.39
CA LEU A 220 17.92 -19.10 -5.28
C LEU A 220 16.63 -19.75 -5.77
N PRO A 221 16.17 -20.85 -5.16
CA PRO A 221 15.05 -21.65 -5.67
C PRO A 221 13.69 -20.92 -5.61
N PHE A 222 13.54 -19.94 -4.75
CA PHE A 222 12.33 -19.13 -4.61
C PHE A 222 12.30 -17.91 -5.54
N VAL A 223 13.40 -17.62 -6.26
CA VAL A 223 13.50 -16.48 -7.17
C VAL A 223 13.12 -16.89 -8.59
N VAL A 224 12.27 -16.09 -9.20
CA VAL A 224 11.87 -16.22 -10.60
C VAL A 224 12.24 -14.93 -11.33
N PRO A 225 13.28 -14.94 -12.19
CA PRO A 225 13.58 -13.80 -13.03
C PRO A 225 12.44 -13.53 -14.02
N VAL A 226 11.98 -12.27 -14.07
CA VAL A 226 10.87 -11.85 -14.94
C VAL A 226 11.24 -10.65 -15.80
N THR A 227 10.69 -10.62 -17.00
CA THR A 227 10.78 -9.47 -17.91
C THR A 227 9.44 -8.75 -18.05
N LEU A 228 9.52 -7.43 -18.17
CA LEU A 228 8.40 -6.53 -18.42
C LEU A 228 8.35 -6.08 -19.91
N GLY A 229 9.01 -6.81 -20.79
CA GLY A 229 9.03 -6.54 -22.22
C GLY A 229 10.36 -5.95 -22.71
N PRO A 230 10.42 -5.49 -23.97
CA PRO A 230 11.68 -5.18 -24.64
C PRO A 230 12.26 -3.78 -24.31
N ARG A 231 11.54 -2.96 -23.55
CA ARG A 231 11.98 -1.61 -23.17
C ARG A 231 12.56 -1.58 -21.77
N ILE A 232 13.60 -0.77 -21.57
CA ILE A 232 14.09 -0.46 -20.23
C ILE A 232 13.09 0.51 -19.57
N LEU A 233 12.50 0.08 -18.46
CA LEU A 233 11.58 0.89 -17.67
C LEU A 233 12.34 1.58 -16.52
N ARG A 234 11.89 2.75 -16.12
CA ARG A 234 12.35 3.35 -14.85
C ARG A 234 11.91 2.49 -13.69
N ALA A 235 12.61 2.59 -12.55
CA ALA A 235 12.38 1.76 -11.38
C ALA A 235 10.91 1.82 -10.87
N ASP A 236 10.34 3.01 -10.78
CA ASP A 236 8.93 3.25 -10.42
C ASP A 236 7.97 2.64 -11.45
N THR A 237 8.19 2.88 -12.73
CA THR A 237 7.40 2.30 -13.83
C THR A 237 7.46 0.78 -13.82
N ALA A 238 8.64 0.19 -13.59
CA ALA A 238 8.82 -1.27 -13.52
C ALA A 238 8.01 -1.87 -12.37
N ALA A 239 8.07 -1.27 -11.18
CA ALA A 239 7.32 -1.72 -10.01
C ALA A 239 5.80 -1.68 -10.26
N LEU A 240 5.28 -0.56 -10.77
CA LEU A 240 3.85 -0.39 -11.01
C LEU A 240 3.35 -1.31 -12.12
N ALA A 241 4.11 -1.46 -13.22
CA ALA A 241 3.77 -2.39 -14.30
C ALA A 241 3.74 -3.85 -13.81
N ALA A 242 4.73 -4.25 -13.00
CA ALA A 242 4.78 -5.59 -12.43
C ALA A 242 3.60 -5.85 -11.49
N LEU A 243 3.29 -4.91 -10.59
CA LEU A 243 2.13 -5.01 -9.70
C LEU A 243 0.82 -5.10 -10.49
N ALA A 244 0.59 -4.22 -11.47
CA ALA A 244 -0.63 -4.22 -12.27
C ALA A 244 -0.80 -5.55 -13.05
N ILE A 245 0.27 -6.07 -13.64
CA ILE A 245 0.21 -7.37 -14.32
C ILE A 245 -0.11 -8.48 -13.32
N TRP A 246 0.53 -8.47 -12.14
CA TRP A 246 0.28 -9.49 -11.13
C TRP A 246 -1.18 -9.44 -10.63
N GLN A 247 -1.71 -8.25 -10.33
CA GLN A 247 -3.10 -8.06 -9.90
C GLN A 247 -4.10 -8.56 -10.95
N ALA A 248 -3.86 -8.25 -12.22
CA ALA A 248 -4.73 -8.69 -13.32
C ALA A 248 -4.69 -10.19 -13.60
N VAL A 249 -3.62 -10.90 -13.19
CA VAL A 249 -3.42 -12.31 -13.51
C VAL A 249 -3.60 -13.23 -12.30
N ALA A 250 -3.19 -12.80 -11.12
CA ALA A 250 -3.12 -13.62 -9.92
C ALA A 250 -3.74 -12.95 -8.68
N GLY A 251 -4.04 -11.65 -8.74
CA GLY A 251 -4.59 -10.87 -7.65
C GLY A 251 -6.12 -10.74 -7.69
N ASP A 252 -6.62 -9.64 -7.18
CA ASP A 252 -8.05 -9.36 -6.98
C ASP A 252 -8.74 -8.62 -8.14
N TRP A 253 -8.00 -8.39 -9.27
CA TRP A 253 -8.59 -7.81 -10.48
C TRP A 253 -9.13 -8.89 -11.46
N SER A 254 -9.01 -10.17 -11.12
CA SER A 254 -9.35 -11.31 -12.01
C SER A 254 -10.56 -12.11 -11.54
#